data_115edab4fc05d5f2497ad6bdf15053f9
#
_entry.id   115edab4fc05d5f2497ad6bdf15053f9
#
_cell.length_a   1.000
_cell.length_b   1.000
_cell.length_c   1.000
_cell.angle_alpha   90.00
_cell.angle_beta   90.00
_cell.angle_gamma   90.00
#
_symmetry.space_group_name_H-M   'P 1'
#
loop_
_entity.id
_entity.type
_entity.pdbx_description
1 polymer ?
#
loop_
_entity_poly.entity_id
_entity_poly.type
_entity_poly.pdbx_seq_one_letter_code
_entity_poly.pdbx_strand_id
1 'polypeptide(L)'
;MMPTYRKLTGDTTMNWTYIAVRTLLICLSFASPVTWAQAPASSEPGRSDRRCGSEPCDAVFRGLLAFFNRDLRGLEGNGRSCADCHMLTEQFRLTPSAAEARYQKLQQRRRYNPKADDPLFRPIDADDFHINGAAASDYSNLRENGLIRIVFALPPNMRLIDPATNAPSDETTVDVWRMVPGVTDVRLTGPDGLNPWPRGPNPSGGYQLDGRFLTLQEQALGALLSHAEIQNPPPQRMLDDLNSFQQILFTNERVRALSDAIDAGVTPLPDADPPLNALEQQGKVVFTRACAQCHGGPGQSTPQAPVVRFHDISSQCPRPVDTVSPARFNFLACPPRLARNARTYEITMPNGTKMRRTSSDPGRALLTGFVGGPPGLDDWNKFDVPGLRGLRHTAPYFHNNSANTLEEVVDHYIEFFKRVEANALPGVVPPATSTDGVHFDRHPTQEERAALLAYLNTL
;
A
#
# COMPACT_ATOMS: atom_id res chain seq x y z
N MET A 1 26.82 -28.09 29.75
CA MET A 1 26.08 -27.13 30.60
C MET A 1 25.46 -26.10 29.66
N MET A 2 24.17 -26.28 29.37
CA MET A 2 23.38 -25.33 28.59
C MET A 2 22.64 -24.40 29.57
N PRO A 3 22.55 -23.11 29.34
CA PRO A 3 21.66 -22.23 30.11
C PRO A 3 20.26 -22.30 29.53
N THR A 4 19.33 -22.59 30.39
CA THR A 4 17.89 -22.62 30.19
C THR A 4 17.35 -21.22 29.92
N TYR A 5 16.74 -21.00 28.77
CA TYR A 5 15.97 -19.79 28.47
C TYR A 5 14.57 -19.87 29.14
N ARG A 6 14.34 -18.97 30.07
CA ARG A 6 13.03 -18.74 30.70
C ARG A 6 12.13 -18.01 29.71
N LYS A 7 11.04 -18.65 29.30
CA LYS A 7 9.93 -18.01 28.59
C LYS A 7 9.25 -17.00 29.52
N LEU A 8 9.35 -15.73 29.22
CA LEU A 8 8.45 -14.71 29.74
C LEU A 8 7.23 -14.68 28.81
N THR A 9 6.15 -15.31 29.25
CA THR A 9 4.83 -15.17 28.68
C THR A 9 4.17 -13.95 29.31
N GLY A 10 4.10 -12.87 28.57
CA GLY A 10 3.35 -11.68 28.92
C GLY A 10 2.74 -11.11 27.66
N ASP A 11 1.77 -11.82 27.11
CA ASP A 11 1.06 -11.39 25.92
C ASP A 11 -0.35 -10.97 26.29
N THR A 12 -0.57 -9.66 26.43
CA THR A 12 -1.88 -9.04 26.61
C THR A 12 -2.20 -8.06 25.47
N THR A 13 -1.85 -8.41 24.26
CA THR A 13 -2.35 -7.72 23.06
C THR A 13 -3.35 -8.62 22.34
N MET A 14 -4.57 -8.66 22.87
CA MET A 14 -5.67 -9.28 22.14
C MET A 14 -6.01 -8.39 20.95
N ASN A 15 -5.66 -8.86 19.78
CA ASN A 15 -5.80 -8.17 18.50
C ASN A 15 -7.29 -7.93 18.20
N TRP A 16 -7.74 -6.67 18.23
CA TRP A 16 -9.14 -6.28 18.07
C TRP A 16 -9.74 -6.66 16.70
N THR A 17 -8.90 -6.82 15.70
CA THR A 17 -9.31 -7.37 14.39
C THR A 17 -9.87 -8.79 14.53
N TYR A 18 -9.32 -9.55 15.46
CA TYR A 18 -9.81 -10.89 15.79
C TYR A 18 -11.20 -10.86 16.45
N ILE A 19 -11.49 -9.82 17.21
CA ILE A 19 -12.79 -9.68 17.89
C ILE A 19 -13.88 -9.29 16.89
N ALA A 20 -13.61 -8.38 15.97
CA ALA A 20 -14.59 -8.01 14.93
C ALA A 20 -14.97 -9.22 14.05
N VAL A 21 -13.98 -10.02 13.65
CA VAL A 21 -14.22 -11.25 12.87
C VAL A 21 -14.84 -12.36 13.73
N ARG A 22 -14.45 -12.49 15.02
CA ARG A 22 -15.12 -13.45 15.92
C ARG A 22 -16.57 -13.08 16.22
N THR A 23 -16.88 -11.81 16.37
CA THR A 23 -18.28 -11.37 16.57
C THR A 23 -19.12 -11.64 15.32
N LEU A 24 -18.54 -11.45 14.14
CA LEU A 24 -19.21 -11.81 12.88
C LEU A 24 -19.38 -13.34 12.72
N LEU A 25 -18.38 -14.14 13.11
CA LEU A 25 -18.41 -15.60 13.07
C LEU A 25 -19.31 -16.23 14.16
N ILE A 26 -19.44 -15.59 15.33
CA ILE A 26 -20.37 -16.05 16.39
C ILE A 26 -21.84 -15.88 15.95
N CYS A 27 -22.16 -14.87 15.13
CA CYS A 27 -23.47 -14.79 14.50
C CYS A 27 -23.77 -15.96 13.54
N LEU A 28 -22.73 -16.65 13.02
CA LEU A 28 -22.87 -17.83 12.19
C LEU A 28 -23.16 -19.12 12.96
N SER A 29 -22.82 -19.19 14.28
CA SER A 29 -22.95 -20.40 15.09
C SER A 29 -24.35 -20.62 15.66
N PHE A 30 -25.29 -19.67 15.50
CA PHE A 30 -26.65 -19.75 16.04
C PHE A 30 -27.74 -19.81 14.94
N ALA A 31 -27.38 -20.06 13.69
CA ALA A 31 -28.36 -20.28 12.64
C ALA A 31 -28.86 -21.73 12.66
N SER A 32 -29.99 -21.97 13.34
CA SER A 32 -30.79 -23.17 13.16
C SER A 32 -31.27 -23.27 11.69
N PRO A 33 -31.50 -24.48 11.14
CA PRO A 33 -31.93 -24.63 9.77
C PRO A 33 -33.36 -24.05 9.62
N VAL A 34 -33.43 -22.83 9.07
CA VAL A 34 -34.70 -22.23 8.69
C VAL A 34 -35.01 -22.62 7.27
N THR A 35 -36.11 -23.35 7.10
CA THR A 35 -36.75 -23.65 5.80
C THR A 35 -37.05 -22.35 5.06
N TRP A 36 -36.66 -22.29 3.80
CA TRP A 36 -36.90 -21.17 2.89
C TRP A 36 -38.38 -20.97 2.60
N ALA A 37 -39.05 -20.16 3.41
CA ALA A 37 -40.32 -19.55 3.03
C ALA A 37 -40.00 -18.12 2.59
N GLN A 38 -40.48 -17.77 1.37
CA GLN A 38 -40.37 -16.40 0.86
C GLN A 38 -41.15 -15.46 1.77
N ALA A 39 -40.42 -14.59 2.48
CA ALA A 39 -41.05 -13.48 3.19
C ALA A 39 -41.16 -12.27 2.26
N PRO A 40 -42.28 -11.53 2.33
CA PRO A 40 -42.50 -10.34 1.49
C PRO A 40 -41.52 -9.22 1.88
N ALA A 41 -41.05 -8.51 0.87
CA ALA A 41 -40.23 -7.33 1.02
C ALA A 41 -41.01 -6.23 1.73
N SER A 42 -40.72 -5.98 3.00
CA SER A 42 -41.06 -4.73 3.69
C SER A 42 -39.77 -4.03 4.05
N SER A 43 -39.39 -3.07 3.25
CA SER A 43 -38.29 -2.15 3.51
C SER A 43 -38.78 -1.09 4.50
N GLU A 44 -38.48 -1.24 5.78
CA GLU A 44 -38.45 -0.09 6.69
C GLU A 44 -37.10 0.63 6.53
N PRO A 45 -37.05 1.92 6.20
CA PRO A 45 -35.83 2.68 6.22
C PRO A 45 -35.53 3.09 7.66
N GLY A 46 -34.34 2.68 8.19
CA GLY A 46 -33.73 3.36 9.31
C GLY A 46 -33.47 2.59 10.59
N ARG A 47 -32.75 1.47 10.50
CA ARG A 47 -31.97 0.98 11.63
C ARG A 47 -30.59 0.55 11.12
N SER A 48 -29.66 1.51 11.04
CA SER A 48 -28.27 1.14 10.84
C SER A 48 -27.84 0.31 12.05
N ASP A 49 -27.53 -0.94 11.84
CA ASP A 49 -26.89 -1.76 12.86
C ASP A 49 -25.51 -1.12 13.13
N ARG A 50 -25.33 -0.53 14.32
CA ARG A 50 -24.10 0.18 14.70
C ARG A 50 -22.83 -0.68 14.53
N ARG A 51 -22.95 -2.00 14.37
CA ARG A 51 -21.85 -2.94 14.16
C ARG A 51 -21.29 -2.90 12.73
N CYS A 52 -22.04 -2.43 11.76
CA CYS A 52 -21.63 -2.30 10.37
C CYS A 52 -21.40 -0.85 9.94
N GLY A 53 -21.37 0.09 10.89
CA GLY A 53 -21.22 1.51 10.60
C GLY A 53 -22.35 2.04 9.72
N SER A 54 -22.01 2.83 8.69
CA SER A 54 -22.98 3.33 7.70
C SER A 54 -23.31 2.31 6.61
N GLU A 55 -22.62 1.17 6.57
CA GLU A 55 -22.82 0.16 5.55
C GLU A 55 -23.94 -0.83 5.93
N PRO A 56 -24.76 -1.29 4.97
CA PRO A 56 -25.73 -2.35 5.22
C PRO A 56 -25.05 -3.66 5.64
N CYS A 57 -25.43 -4.25 6.78
CA CYS A 57 -24.77 -5.44 7.31
C CYS A 57 -24.84 -6.65 6.39
N ASP A 58 -25.88 -6.80 5.62
CA ASP A 58 -26.02 -7.88 4.65
C ASP A 58 -25.06 -7.70 3.45
N ALA A 59 -24.80 -6.47 3.02
CA ALA A 59 -23.80 -6.14 2.01
C ALA A 59 -22.39 -6.44 2.53
N VAL A 60 -22.06 -5.99 3.75
CA VAL A 60 -20.79 -6.29 4.43
C VAL A 60 -20.55 -7.80 4.52
N PHE A 61 -21.56 -8.57 4.90
CA PHE A 61 -21.42 -10.02 5.00
C PHE A 61 -21.19 -10.69 3.64
N ARG A 62 -21.93 -10.28 2.61
CA ARG A 62 -21.68 -10.78 1.24
C ARG A 62 -20.30 -10.38 0.73
N GLY A 63 -19.85 -9.15 1.01
CA GLY A 63 -18.52 -8.67 0.67
C GLY A 63 -17.42 -9.46 1.36
N LEU A 64 -17.57 -9.77 2.66
CA LEU A 64 -16.68 -10.67 3.39
C LEU A 64 -16.58 -12.04 2.69
N LEU A 65 -17.73 -12.65 2.38
CA LEU A 65 -17.74 -13.93 1.69
C LEU A 65 -17.06 -13.87 0.32
N ALA A 66 -17.31 -12.82 -0.47
CA ALA A 66 -16.68 -12.62 -1.76
C ALA A 66 -15.16 -12.42 -1.65
N PHE A 67 -14.71 -11.66 -0.65
CA PHE A 67 -13.29 -11.39 -0.41
C PHE A 67 -12.46 -12.65 -0.12
N PHE A 68 -13.05 -13.65 0.56
CA PHE A 68 -12.41 -14.92 0.90
C PHE A 68 -12.72 -16.05 -0.08
N ASN A 69 -13.61 -15.83 -1.06
CA ASN A 69 -14.05 -16.88 -1.98
C ASN A 69 -13.05 -17.10 -3.11
N ARG A 70 -12.47 -18.28 -3.19
CA ARG A 70 -11.63 -18.73 -4.30
C ARG A 70 -12.45 -19.29 -5.47
N ASP A 71 -13.67 -19.75 -5.19
CA ASP A 71 -14.61 -20.22 -6.19
C ASP A 71 -15.49 -19.07 -6.65
N LEU A 72 -14.94 -18.21 -7.46
CA LEU A 72 -15.65 -17.06 -8.05
C LEU A 72 -16.63 -17.55 -9.11
N ARG A 73 -17.70 -18.24 -8.67
CA ARG A 73 -18.68 -18.91 -9.54
C ARG A 73 -19.20 -17.97 -10.63
N GLY A 74 -19.16 -18.45 -11.87
CA GLY A 74 -19.59 -17.71 -13.05
C GLY A 74 -18.56 -16.69 -13.56
N LEU A 75 -17.48 -16.41 -12.83
CA LEU A 75 -16.44 -15.48 -13.28
C LEU A 75 -15.30 -16.19 -14.00
N GLU A 76 -15.18 -17.51 -13.87
CA GLU A 76 -14.13 -18.32 -14.52
C GLU A 76 -12.72 -17.81 -14.23
N GLY A 77 -12.46 -17.49 -12.96
CA GLY A 77 -11.16 -17.02 -12.49
C GLY A 77 -10.15 -18.17 -12.24
N ASN A 78 -8.92 -17.79 -11.97
CA ASN A 78 -7.81 -18.73 -11.71
C ASN A 78 -7.87 -19.38 -10.30
N GLY A 79 -8.92 -19.14 -9.51
CA GLY A 79 -9.10 -19.69 -8.15
C GLY A 79 -8.29 -18.96 -7.08
N ARG A 80 -7.92 -17.70 -7.32
CA ARG A 80 -7.34 -16.79 -6.33
C ARG A 80 -8.44 -15.89 -5.75
N SER A 81 -8.42 -15.69 -4.44
CA SER A 81 -9.27 -14.73 -3.72
C SER A 81 -8.45 -13.51 -3.28
N CYS A 82 -9.13 -12.42 -2.89
CA CYS A 82 -8.46 -11.26 -2.31
C CYS A 82 -7.65 -11.64 -1.05
N ALA A 83 -8.20 -12.52 -0.21
CA ALA A 83 -7.58 -13.00 1.02
C ALA A 83 -6.31 -13.84 0.81
N ASP A 84 -6.00 -14.28 -0.42
CA ASP A 84 -4.75 -14.97 -0.69
C ASP A 84 -3.53 -14.05 -0.59
N CYS A 85 -3.70 -12.77 -0.90
CA CYS A 85 -2.69 -11.74 -0.75
C CYS A 85 -2.98 -10.82 0.45
N HIS A 86 -4.25 -10.45 0.68
CA HIS A 86 -4.66 -9.63 1.82
C HIS A 86 -4.98 -10.53 3.03
N MET A 87 -3.92 -11.03 3.67
CA MET A 87 -4.04 -12.03 4.74
C MET A 87 -4.52 -11.40 6.05
N LEU A 88 -5.60 -11.90 6.61
CA LEU A 88 -6.19 -11.40 7.85
C LEU A 88 -5.19 -11.38 9.03
N THR A 89 -4.31 -12.41 9.09
CA THR A 89 -3.27 -12.52 10.14
C THR A 89 -2.16 -11.48 10.00
N GLU A 90 -2.05 -10.84 8.85
CA GLU A 90 -1.03 -9.86 8.49
C GLU A 90 -1.62 -8.44 8.31
N GLN A 91 -2.69 -8.13 9.02
CA GLN A 91 -3.42 -6.85 8.88
C GLN A 91 -3.87 -6.59 7.42
N PHE A 92 -4.39 -7.63 6.77
CA PHE A 92 -4.80 -7.61 5.36
C PHE A 92 -3.66 -7.21 4.39
N ARG A 93 -2.43 -7.58 4.71
CA ARG A 93 -1.25 -7.40 3.86
C ARG A 93 -0.60 -8.76 3.57
N LEU A 94 0.50 -8.72 2.83
CA LEU A 94 1.36 -9.88 2.60
C LEU A 94 2.76 -9.56 3.12
N THR A 95 3.19 -10.30 4.14
CA THR A 95 4.56 -10.19 4.66
C THR A 95 5.47 -11.27 4.05
N PRO A 96 6.80 -11.04 3.98
CA PRO A 96 7.75 -12.05 3.54
C PRO A 96 7.64 -13.34 4.37
N SER A 97 7.50 -13.21 5.69
CA SER A 97 7.37 -14.36 6.60
C SER A 97 6.12 -15.21 6.32
N ALA A 98 4.98 -14.56 6.04
CA ALA A 98 3.75 -15.25 5.71
C ALA A 98 3.83 -15.94 4.33
N ALA A 99 4.45 -15.28 3.34
CA ALA A 99 4.70 -15.86 2.03
C ALA A 99 5.60 -17.09 2.14
N GLU A 100 6.71 -16.99 2.86
CA GLU A 100 7.63 -18.10 3.09
C GLU A 100 6.95 -19.28 3.83
N ALA A 101 6.19 -18.99 4.88
CA ALA A 101 5.44 -20.03 5.62
C ALA A 101 4.45 -20.78 4.71
N ARG A 102 3.73 -20.06 3.83
CA ARG A 102 2.84 -20.69 2.84
C ARG A 102 3.63 -21.53 1.83
N TYR A 103 4.78 -21.04 1.38
CA TYR A 103 5.66 -21.80 0.46
C TYR A 103 6.13 -23.10 1.09
N GLN A 104 6.63 -23.07 2.32
CA GLN A 104 7.06 -24.28 3.03
C GLN A 104 5.91 -25.28 3.20
N LYS A 105 4.71 -24.80 3.53
CA LYS A 105 3.51 -25.63 3.59
C LYS A 105 3.16 -26.24 2.23
N LEU A 106 3.29 -25.47 1.14
CA LEU A 106 3.09 -25.98 -0.22
C LEU A 106 4.10 -27.08 -0.55
N GLN A 107 5.40 -26.87 -0.24
CA GLN A 107 6.44 -27.89 -0.48
C GLN A 107 6.19 -29.16 0.33
N GLN A 108 5.73 -29.06 1.58
CA GLN A 108 5.35 -30.23 2.38
C GLN A 108 4.20 -31.01 1.72
N ARG A 109 3.17 -30.33 1.22
CA ARG A 109 2.05 -30.97 0.51
C ARG A 109 2.51 -31.64 -0.80
N ARG A 110 3.46 -31.03 -1.52
CA ARG A 110 4.01 -31.56 -2.78
C ARG A 110 4.80 -32.85 -2.60
N ARG A 111 5.32 -33.13 -1.40
CA ARG A 111 5.96 -34.44 -1.10
C ARG A 111 4.99 -35.62 -1.21
N TYR A 112 3.71 -35.37 -0.93
CA TYR A 112 2.66 -36.43 -0.97
C TYR A 112 1.77 -36.30 -2.20
N ASN A 113 1.58 -35.07 -2.70
CA ASN A 113 0.83 -34.78 -3.91
C ASN A 113 1.61 -33.79 -4.77
N PRO A 114 2.37 -34.23 -5.77
CA PRO A 114 3.16 -33.37 -6.65
C PRO A 114 2.35 -32.29 -7.37
N LYS A 115 1.02 -32.50 -7.50
CA LYS A 115 0.09 -31.52 -8.09
C LYS A 115 -0.49 -30.55 -7.07
N ALA A 116 -0.04 -30.61 -5.81
CA ALA A 116 -0.51 -29.65 -4.81
C ALA A 116 -0.18 -28.23 -5.25
N ASP A 117 -1.17 -27.35 -5.15
CA ASP A 117 -1.12 -25.96 -5.55
C ASP A 117 -1.52 -25.03 -4.38
N ASP A 118 -1.04 -23.80 -4.42
CA ASP A 118 -1.47 -22.73 -3.56
C ASP A 118 -1.67 -21.47 -4.42
N PRO A 119 -2.83 -20.82 -4.38
CA PRO A 119 -3.15 -19.69 -5.25
C PRO A 119 -2.16 -18.52 -5.18
N LEU A 120 -1.47 -18.33 -4.04
CA LEU A 120 -0.46 -17.29 -3.90
C LEU A 120 0.71 -17.47 -4.88
N PHE A 121 1.07 -18.72 -5.22
CA PHE A 121 2.23 -19.05 -6.06
C PHE A 121 1.85 -19.33 -7.52
N ARG A 122 0.72 -18.80 -7.97
CA ARG A 122 0.33 -18.88 -9.39
C ARG A 122 1.08 -17.85 -10.23
N PRO A 123 1.38 -18.17 -11.50
CA PRO A 123 2.31 -17.40 -12.33
C PRO A 123 2.05 -15.91 -12.43
N ILE A 124 0.79 -15.49 -12.51
CA ILE A 124 0.48 -14.09 -12.83
C ILE A 124 1.09 -13.07 -11.86
N ASP A 125 1.14 -13.40 -10.55
CA ASP A 125 1.65 -12.47 -9.53
C ASP A 125 2.94 -12.94 -8.86
N ALA A 126 3.24 -14.23 -8.97
CA ALA A 126 4.31 -14.86 -8.19
C ALA A 126 5.56 -15.20 -9.01
N ASP A 127 5.51 -14.99 -10.32
CA ASP A 127 6.68 -15.23 -11.15
C ASP A 127 7.77 -14.20 -10.85
N ASP A 128 8.98 -14.70 -10.78
CA ASP A 128 10.17 -13.88 -10.82
C ASP A 128 10.56 -13.56 -12.27
N PHE A 129 11.62 -12.78 -12.45
CA PHE A 129 12.11 -12.42 -13.77
C PHE A 129 12.33 -13.63 -14.67
N HIS A 130 11.95 -13.49 -15.93
CA HIS A 130 12.42 -14.34 -16.99
C HIS A 130 13.89 -14.01 -17.30
N ILE A 131 14.80 -14.87 -16.89
CA ILE A 131 16.20 -14.77 -17.26
C ILE A 131 16.41 -15.69 -18.47
N ASN A 132 16.79 -15.12 -19.61
CA ASN A 132 17.04 -15.85 -20.87
C ASN A 132 15.82 -16.69 -21.36
N GLY A 133 14.60 -16.17 -21.15
CA GLY A 133 13.37 -16.84 -21.58
C GLY A 133 12.91 -18.00 -20.71
N ALA A 134 13.63 -18.35 -19.64
CA ALA A 134 13.18 -19.29 -18.63
C ALA A 134 12.53 -18.55 -17.46
N ALA A 135 11.35 -18.98 -17.05
CA ALA A 135 10.73 -18.47 -15.82
C ALA A 135 11.59 -18.87 -14.63
N ALA A 136 12.09 -17.90 -13.88
CA ALA A 136 12.67 -18.16 -12.58
C ALA A 136 11.53 -18.54 -11.64
N SER A 137 11.47 -19.78 -11.20
CA SER A 137 10.38 -20.32 -10.38
C SER A 137 10.75 -20.46 -8.89
N ASP A 138 11.71 -19.69 -8.42
CA ASP A 138 12.11 -19.69 -7.01
C ASP A 138 11.22 -18.81 -6.12
N TYR A 139 10.40 -17.94 -6.73
CA TYR A 139 9.50 -17.00 -6.07
C TYR A 139 10.21 -16.06 -5.10
N SER A 140 11.46 -15.67 -5.40
CA SER A 140 12.29 -14.93 -4.46
C SER A 140 11.73 -13.54 -4.14
N ASN A 141 11.16 -12.82 -5.11
CA ASN A 141 10.49 -11.53 -4.82
C ASN A 141 9.32 -11.70 -3.83
N LEU A 142 8.53 -12.74 -4.01
CA LEU A 142 7.38 -13.03 -3.15
C LEU A 142 7.83 -13.53 -1.77
N ARG A 143 8.75 -14.50 -1.71
CA ARG A 143 9.18 -15.16 -0.47
C ARG A 143 10.09 -14.30 0.39
N GLU A 144 11.07 -13.62 -0.22
CA GLU A 144 12.08 -12.84 0.51
C GLU A 144 11.62 -11.41 0.78
N ASN A 145 10.75 -10.88 -0.08
CA ASN A 145 10.35 -9.47 -0.03
C ASN A 145 8.85 -9.25 0.21
N GLY A 146 8.00 -10.28 0.10
CA GLY A 146 6.55 -10.11 0.20
C GLY A 146 5.97 -9.29 -0.96
N LEU A 147 6.62 -9.34 -2.13
CA LEU A 147 6.22 -8.55 -3.30
C LEU A 147 5.50 -9.43 -4.31
N ILE A 148 4.46 -8.87 -4.91
CA ILE A 148 3.76 -9.45 -6.05
C ILE A 148 4.21 -8.75 -7.33
N ARG A 149 4.21 -9.49 -8.44
CA ARG A 149 4.46 -8.98 -9.77
C ARG A 149 3.24 -8.25 -10.29
N ILE A 150 3.44 -7.09 -10.89
CA ILE A 150 2.41 -6.35 -11.61
C ILE A 150 2.93 -6.02 -12.99
N VAL A 151 2.15 -6.36 -14.02
CA VAL A 151 2.50 -6.13 -15.41
C VAL A 151 1.85 -4.82 -15.87
N PHE A 152 2.65 -3.92 -16.39
CA PHE A 152 2.18 -2.68 -17.03
C PHE A 152 2.47 -2.67 -18.51
N ALA A 153 1.51 -2.20 -19.30
CA ALA A 153 1.81 -1.77 -20.66
C ALA A 153 2.75 -0.56 -20.60
N LEU A 154 3.78 -0.55 -21.45
CA LEU A 154 4.65 0.61 -21.57
C LEU A 154 3.90 1.77 -22.20
N PRO A 155 3.99 2.99 -21.65
CA PRO A 155 3.52 4.19 -22.33
C PRO A 155 4.14 4.34 -23.73
N PRO A 156 3.42 4.91 -24.71
CA PRO A 156 3.91 4.99 -26.10
C PRO A 156 5.26 5.71 -26.29
N ASN A 157 5.63 6.56 -25.35
CA ASN A 157 6.89 7.29 -25.34
C ASN A 157 8.02 6.58 -24.56
N MET A 158 7.79 5.35 -24.06
CA MET A 158 8.79 4.59 -23.29
C MET A 158 9.12 3.27 -23.98
N ARG A 159 10.40 2.90 -23.94
CA ARG A 159 10.90 1.59 -24.37
C ARG A 159 11.89 1.05 -23.34
N LEU A 160 11.91 -0.25 -23.11
CA LEU A 160 12.96 -0.86 -22.31
C LEU A 160 14.27 -0.94 -23.08
N ILE A 161 15.38 -0.85 -22.38
CA ILE A 161 16.71 -1.12 -22.92
C ILE A 161 17.09 -2.55 -22.56
N ASP A 162 17.42 -3.33 -23.55
CA ASP A 162 17.99 -4.66 -23.37
C ASP A 162 19.41 -4.51 -22.77
N PRO A 163 19.65 -5.08 -21.58
CA PRO A 163 20.96 -4.96 -20.92
C PRO A 163 22.10 -5.64 -21.68
N ALA A 164 21.81 -6.64 -22.51
CA ALA A 164 22.82 -7.37 -23.27
C ALA A 164 23.30 -6.58 -24.48
N THR A 165 22.39 -5.91 -25.18
CA THR A 165 22.69 -5.17 -26.41
C THR A 165 22.82 -3.67 -26.23
N ASN A 166 22.38 -3.15 -25.07
CA ASN A 166 22.24 -1.72 -24.78
C ASN A 166 21.38 -0.95 -25.80
N ALA A 167 20.49 -1.65 -26.48
CA ALA A 167 19.57 -1.11 -27.47
C ALA A 167 18.11 -1.19 -26.95
N PRO A 168 17.19 -0.39 -27.50
CA PRO A 168 15.77 -0.54 -27.21
C PRO A 168 15.27 -1.94 -27.56
N SER A 169 14.54 -2.57 -26.65
CA SER A 169 13.89 -3.86 -26.86
C SER A 169 12.51 -3.68 -27.56
N ASP A 170 11.95 -4.78 -28.04
CA ASP A 170 10.59 -4.84 -28.60
C ASP A 170 9.54 -5.19 -27.54
N GLU A 171 9.93 -5.25 -26.26
CA GLU A 171 8.99 -5.46 -25.16
C GLU A 171 7.97 -4.30 -25.10
N THR A 172 6.69 -4.66 -25.01
CA THR A 172 5.57 -3.70 -24.92
C THR A 172 5.02 -3.59 -23.49
N THR A 173 5.51 -4.42 -22.60
CA THR A 173 5.14 -4.46 -21.17
C THR A 173 6.37 -4.45 -20.31
N VAL A 174 6.18 -4.08 -19.04
CA VAL A 174 7.20 -4.16 -18.01
C VAL A 174 6.63 -4.78 -16.73
N ASP A 175 7.43 -5.61 -16.09
CA ASP A 175 7.15 -6.16 -14.78
C ASP A 175 7.71 -5.25 -13.70
N VAL A 176 6.90 -4.94 -12.69
CA VAL A 176 7.32 -4.29 -11.45
C VAL A 176 6.87 -5.12 -10.25
N TRP A 177 7.59 -5.02 -9.15
CA TRP A 177 7.27 -5.75 -7.92
C TRP A 177 6.88 -4.79 -6.82
N ARG A 178 5.66 -4.96 -6.31
CA ARG A 178 5.05 -4.08 -5.31
C ARG A 178 4.57 -4.84 -4.09
N MET A 179 4.62 -4.18 -2.95
CA MET A 179 3.97 -4.66 -1.74
C MET A 179 2.45 -4.73 -1.94
N VAL A 180 1.80 -5.62 -1.20
CA VAL A 180 0.34 -5.69 -1.11
C VAL A 180 -0.12 -4.66 -0.08
N PRO A 181 -0.78 -3.56 -0.48
CA PRO A 181 -1.24 -2.53 0.46
C PRO A 181 -2.32 -3.09 1.38
N GLY A 182 -2.36 -2.63 2.63
CA GLY A 182 -3.45 -2.95 3.53
C GLY A 182 -4.79 -2.41 3.04
N VAL A 183 -5.88 -3.06 3.43
CA VAL A 183 -7.25 -2.61 3.15
C VAL A 183 -7.97 -2.06 4.38
N THR A 184 -7.23 -1.82 5.47
CA THR A 184 -7.73 -1.11 6.66
C THR A 184 -7.72 0.39 6.43
N ASP A 185 -8.66 1.09 7.07
CA ASP A 185 -8.79 2.56 7.09
C ASP A 185 -9.01 3.20 5.70
N VAL A 186 -9.34 2.39 4.69
CA VAL A 186 -9.56 2.87 3.31
C VAL A 186 -10.67 3.93 3.21
N ARG A 187 -11.62 3.92 4.16
CA ARG A 187 -12.65 4.95 4.27
C ARG A 187 -12.08 6.35 4.54
N LEU A 188 -10.93 6.45 5.21
CA LEU A 188 -10.27 7.72 5.52
C LEU A 188 -9.20 8.13 4.49
N THR A 189 -8.78 7.23 3.63
CA THR A 189 -7.59 7.44 2.78
C THR A 189 -7.89 7.50 1.29
N GLY A 190 -9.04 7.00 0.86
CA GLY A 190 -9.41 6.95 -0.57
C GLY A 190 -10.08 8.21 -1.10
N PRO A 191 -10.18 8.37 -2.43
CA PRO A 191 -10.82 9.52 -3.06
C PRO A 191 -12.35 9.53 -2.92
N ASP A 192 -12.98 8.39 -2.74
CA ASP A 192 -14.41 8.25 -2.43
C ASP A 192 -14.68 8.16 -0.92
N GLY A 193 -13.62 8.21 -0.10
CA GLY A 193 -13.72 8.41 1.33
C GLY A 193 -14.07 9.86 1.68
N LEU A 194 -14.32 10.11 2.95
CA LEU A 194 -14.62 11.43 3.52
C LEU A 194 -13.39 12.33 3.58
N ASN A 195 -12.60 12.31 2.53
CA ASN A 195 -11.47 13.20 2.40
C ASN A 195 -12.01 14.62 2.20
N PRO A 196 -11.73 15.58 3.11
CA PRO A 196 -12.26 16.95 3.04
C PRO A 196 -11.71 17.76 1.87
N TRP A 197 -10.77 17.23 1.09
CA TRP A 197 -10.26 17.94 -0.07
C TRP A 197 -11.34 18.09 -1.12
N PRO A 198 -11.57 19.33 -1.60
CA PRO A 198 -12.48 19.53 -2.71
C PRO A 198 -11.96 18.71 -3.90
N ARG A 199 -12.81 17.82 -4.41
CA ARG A 199 -12.55 17.10 -5.65
C ARG A 199 -12.43 18.14 -6.76
N GLY A 200 -11.21 18.49 -7.13
CA GLY A 200 -10.97 19.29 -8.33
C GLY A 200 -11.32 18.47 -9.58
N PRO A 201 -11.30 19.08 -10.76
CA PRO A 201 -11.54 18.37 -12.03
C PRO A 201 -10.51 17.25 -12.28
N ASN A 202 -9.40 17.25 -11.57
CA ASN A 202 -8.42 16.17 -11.52
C ASN A 202 -8.31 15.74 -10.05
N PRO A 203 -9.04 14.69 -9.60
CA PRO A 203 -8.91 14.20 -8.25
C PRO A 203 -7.46 13.77 -8.02
N SER A 204 -6.82 14.41 -7.05
CA SER A 204 -5.48 14.03 -6.63
C SER A 204 -5.57 12.80 -5.77
N GLY A 205 -4.98 11.69 -6.21
CA GLY A 205 -4.97 10.43 -5.48
C GLY A 205 -5.94 9.40 -6.03
N GLY A 206 -5.98 8.26 -5.40
CA GLY A 206 -6.78 7.11 -5.78
C GLY A 206 -6.36 5.88 -5.00
N TYR A 207 -7.01 4.77 -5.27
CA TYR A 207 -6.60 3.48 -4.72
C TYR A 207 -5.46 2.87 -5.54
N GLN A 208 -4.73 1.95 -4.95
CA GLN A 208 -3.43 1.43 -5.34
C GLN A 208 -2.29 2.43 -5.07
N LEU A 209 -1.05 1.94 -5.09
CA LEU A 209 0.14 2.75 -4.78
C LEU A 209 0.39 3.92 -5.74
N ASP A 210 -0.17 3.85 -6.94
CA ASP A 210 -0.04 4.86 -7.99
C ASP A 210 -1.33 5.67 -8.25
N GLY A 211 -2.36 5.44 -7.42
CA GLY A 211 -3.61 6.20 -7.47
C GLY A 211 -4.45 5.97 -8.73
N ARG A 212 -4.34 4.80 -9.38
CA ARG A 212 -4.97 4.55 -10.69
C ARG A 212 -6.48 4.35 -10.64
N PHE A 213 -7.05 4.00 -9.48
CA PHE A 213 -8.49 3.78 -9.33
C PHE A 213 -9.11 4.83 -8.41
N LEU A 214 -10.29 5.34 -8.79
CA LEU A 214 -10.97 6.40 -8.05
C LEU A 214 -11.98 5.85 -7.04
N THR A 215 -12.42 4.59 -7.22
CA THR A 215 -13.37 3.93 -6.31
C THR A 215 -12.87 2.55 -5.91
N LEU A 216 -13.34 2.04 -4.78
CA LEU A 216 -13.04 0.67 -4.35
C LEU A 216 -13.67 -0.38 -5.28
N GLN A 217 -14.78 -0.05 -5.95
CA GLN A 217 -15.40 -0.90 -6.97
C GLN A 217 -14.47 -1.06 -8.18
N GLU A 218 -13.92 0.03 -8.69
CA GLU A 218 -12.95 0.01 -9.80
C GLU A 218 -11.67 -0.74 -9.39
N GLN A 219 -11.19 -0.51 -8.16
CA GLN A 219 -10.03 -1.23 -7.63
C GLN A 219 -10.30 -2.73 -7.52
N ALA A 220 -11.48 -3.13 -7.00
CA ALA A 220 -11.87 -4.53 -6.90
C ALA A 220 -11.99 -5.19 -8.28
N LEU A 221 -12.60 -4.51 -9.24
CA LEU A 221 -12.70 -4.99 -10.63
C LEU A 221 -11.30 -5.16 -11.24
N GLY A 222 -10.43 -4.16 -11.09
CA GLY A 222 -9.05 -4.24 -11.55
C GLY A 222 -8.28 -5.40 -10.94
N ALA A 223 -8.44 -5.67 -9.65
CA ALA A 223 -7.82 -6.79 -8.96
C ALA A 223 -8.39 -8.16 -9.44
N LEU A 224 -9.69 -8.26 -9.65
CA LEU A 224 -10.32 -9.48 -10.18
C LEU A 224 -9.80 -9.79 -11.60
N LEU A 225 -9.67 -8.78 -12.45
CA LEU A 225 -9.15 -8.95 -13.81
C LEU A 225 -7.66 -9.31 -13.83
N SER A 226 -6.82 -8.59 -13.08
CA SER A 226 -5.36 -8.75 -13.15
C SER A 226 -4.83 -9.89 -12.29
N HIS A 227 -5.39 -10.15 -11.10
CA HIS A 227 -4.87 -11.11 -10.15
C HIS A 227 -5.66 -12.43 -10.10
N ALA A 228 -6.99 -12.35 -10.17
CA ALA A 228 -7.84 -13.53 -10.26
C ALA A 228 -8.11 -14.00 -11.69
N GLU A 229 -7.69 -13.25 -12.71
CA GLU A 229 -7.78 -13.57 -14.13
C GLU A 229 -9.20 -13.99 -14.56
N ILE A 230 -10.22 -13.29 -14.03
CA ILE A 230 -11.61 -13.60 -14.38
C ILE A 230 -11.87 -13.40 -15.89
N GLN A 231 -12.69 -14.27 -16.48
CA GLN A 231 -13.06 -14.22 -17.89
C GLN A 231 -14.40 -13.54 -18.10
N ASN A 232 -15.29 -13.63 -17.11
CA ASN A 232 -16.59 -13.00 -17.13
C ASN A 232 -16.65 -11.83 -16.14
N PRO A 233 -17.33 -10.71 -16.50
CA PRO A 233 -17.43 -9.54 -15.62
C PRO A 233 -18.24 -9.88 -14.35
N PRO A 234 -17.83 -9.41 -13.18
CA PRO A 234 -18.60 -9.59 -11.96
C PRO A 234 -19.87 -8.75 -11.99
N PRO A 235 -20.95 -9.20 -11.34
CA PRO A 235 -22.12 -8.35 -11.12
C PRO A 235 -21.75 -7.09 -10.33
N GLN A 236 -22.30 -5.92 -10.67
CA GLN A 236 -22.04 -4.66 -9.94
C GLN A 236 -22.27 -4.81 -8.44
N ARG A 237 -23.33 -5.52 -8.03
CA ARG A 237 -23.61 -5.82 -6.62
C ARG A 237 -22.43 -6.47 -5.90
N MET A 238 -21.66 -7.35 -6.56
CA MET A 238 -20.49 -7.97 -5.93
C MET A 238 -19.40 -6.94 -5.66
N LEU A 239 -19.20 -5.99 -6.56
CA LEU A 239 -18.24 -4.88 -6.36
C LEU A 239 -18.70 -3.95 -5.24
N ASP A 240 -20.00 -3.65 -5.16
CA ASP A 240 -20.59 -2.84 -4.08
C ASP A 240 -20.48 -3.55 -2.72
N ASP A 241 -20.74 -4.86 -2.67
CA ASP A 241 -20.60 -5.67 -1.47
C ASP A 241 -19.12 -5.72 -1.00
N LEU A 242 -18.16 -5.88 -1.93
CA LEU A 242 -16.73 -5.81 -1.64
C LEU A 242 -16.32 -4.43 -1.11
N ASN A 243 -16.85 -3.34 -1.68
CA ASN A 243 -16.67 -2.00 -1.16
C ASN A 243 -17.18 -1.91 0.29
N SER A 244 -18.43 -2.28 0.53
CA SER A 244 -19.05 -2.20 1.87
C SER A 244 -18.25 -2.97 2.92
N PHE A 245 -17.71 -4.14 2.57
CA PHE A 245 -16.82 -4.89 3.47
C PHE A 245 -15.53 -4.13 3.80
N GLN A 246 -14.86 -3.55 2.81
CA GLN A 246 -13.62 -2.81 3.02
C GLN A 246 -13.84 -1.52 3.81
N GLN A 247 -14.97 -0.84 3.62
CA GLN A 247 -15.32 0.40 4.32
C GLN A 247 -15.46 0.25 5.84
N ILE A 248 -15.70 -0.95 6.35
CA ILE A 248 -15.81 -1.20 7.80
C ILE A 248 -14.51 -1.66 8.45
N LEU A 249 -13.43 -1.82 7.69
CA LEU A 249 -12.16 -2.30 8.20
C LEU A 249 -11.35 -1.13 8.76
N PHE A 250 -11.20 -1.10 10.07
CA PHE A 250 -10.42 -0.08 10.77
C PHE A 250 -9.30 -0.72 11.60
N THR A 251 -8.18 -0.02 11.69
CA THR A 251 -7.04 -0.45 12.49
C THR A 251 -7.40 -0.56 13.98
N ASN A 252 -8.23 0.35 14.48
CA ASN A 252 -8.70 0.35 15.87
C ASN A 252 -9.98 1.16 16.03
N GLU A 253 -10.60 1.08 17.23
CA GLU A 253 -11.86 1.75 17.53
C GLU A 253 -11.78 3.28 17.55
N ARG A 254 -10.61 3.89 17.82
CA ARG A 254 -10.46 5.36 17.76
C ARG A 254 -10.51 5.86 16.32
N VAL A 255 -9.87 5.13 15.41
CA VAL A 255 -9.90 5.43 13.96
C VAL A 255 -11.32 5.25 13.41
N ARG A 256 -12.04 4.23 13.86
CA ARG A 256 -13.47 4.05 13.53
C ARG A 256 -14.30 5.22 14.05
N ALA A 257 -14.16 5.58 15.32
CA ALA A 257 -14.91 6.69 15.92
C ALA A 257 -14.63 8.01 15.21
N LEU A 258 -13.37 8.24 14.77
CA LEU A 258 -13.02 9.39 13.93
C LEU A 258 -13.78 9.36 12.61
N SER A 259 -13.81 8.22 11.92
CA SER A 259 -14.53 8.06 10.65
C SER A 259 -16.04 8.30 10.84
N ASP A 260 -16.64 7.71 11.87
CA ASP A 260 -18.06 7.89 12.17
C ASP A 260 -18.40 9.36 12.51
N ALA A 261 -17.49 10.06 13.20
CA ALA A 261 -17.65 11.48 13.52
C ALA A 261 -17.59 12.38 12.28
N ILE A 262 -16.71 12.04 11.31
CA ILE A 262 -16.64 12.74 10.03
C ILE A 262 -17.93 12.56 9.25
N ASP A 263 -18.46 11.33 9.17
CA ASP A 263 -19.73 11.02 8.51
C ASP A 263 -20.91 11.78 9.12
N ALA A 264 -20.90 11.92 10.44
CA ALA A 264 -21.93 12.64 11.19
C ALA A 264 -21.73 14.15 11.19
N GLY A 265 -20.66 14.69 10.57
CA GLY A 265 -20.38 16.14 10.57
C GLY A 265 -20.02 16.71 11.93
N VAL A 266 -19.49 15.90 12.85
CA VAL A 266 -19.13 16.32 14.22
C VAL A 266 -17.94 17.29 14.18
N THR A 267 -18.01 18.38 14.94
CA THR A 267 -16.94 19.35 15.08
C THR A 267 -16.82 19.78 16.55
N PRO A 268 -15.63 19.75 17.18
CA PRO A 268 -14.36 19.27 16.62
C PRO A 268 -14.34 17.75 16.47
N LEU A 269 -13.51 17.25 15.55
CA LEU A 269 -13.31 15.82 15.37
C LEU A 269 -12.60 15.20 16.58
N PRO A 270 -12.92 13.95 16.97
CA PRO A 270 -12.20 13.24 18.02
C PRO A 270 -10.75 12.97 17.60
N ASP A 271 -9.84 13.01 18.57
CA ASP A 271 -8.45 12.59 18.35
C ASP A 271 -8.37 11.07 18.23
N ALA A 272 -7.86 10.56 17.13
CA ALA A 272 -7.65 9.14 16.92
C ALA A 272 -6.32 8.63 17.52
N ASP A 273 -5.44 9.51 17.95
CA ASP A 273 -4.22 9.11 18.66
C ASP A 273 -4.55 8.56 20.06
N PRO A 274 -3.79 7.58 20.56
CA PRO A 274 -3.91 7.17 21.96
C PRO A 274 -3.44 8.29 22.88
N PRO A 275 -3.69 8.20 24.21
CA PRO A 275 -3.04 9.06 25.18
C PRO A 275 -1.52 8.97 25.03
N LEU A 276 -0.88 10.11 24.78
CA LEU A 276 0.56 10.20 24.52
C LEU A 276 1.32 10.57 25.79
N ASN A 277 2.46 9.92 26.03
CA ASN A 277 3.43 10.35 27.03
C ASN A 277 4.24 11.56 26.55
N ALA A 278 5.12 12.11 27.40
CA ALA A 278 5.88 13.32 27.08
C ALA A 278 6.78 13.16 25.83
N LEU A 279 7.42 12.02 25.65
CA LEU A 279 8.29 11.75 24.49
C LEU A 279 7.46 11.61 23.20
N GLU A 280 6.35 10.91 23.26
CA GLU A 280 5.42 10.75 22.13
C GLU A 280 4.79 12.09 21.72
N GLN A 281 4.47 12.95 22.69
CA GLN A 281 4.00 14.31 22.41
C GLN A 281 5.06 15.14 21.69
N GLN A 282 6.33 15.09 22.14
CA GLN A 282 7.43 15.72 21.42
C GLN A 282 7.54 15.15 20.00
N GLY A 283 7.39 13.85 19.83
CA GLY A 283 7.36 13.20 18.52
C GLY A 283 6.22 13.68 17.63
N LYS A 284 5.02 13.89 18.19
CA LYS A 284 3.88 14.47 17.46
C LYS A 284 4.17 15.90 16.98
N VAL A 285 4.90 16.69 17.76
CA VAL A 285 5.36 18.03 17.33
C VAL A 285 6.31 17.93 16.14
N VAL A 286 7.30 17.02 16.20
CA VAL A 286 8.22 16.77 15.08
C VAL A 286 7.47 16.28 13.84
N PHE A 287 6.54 15.33 14.00
CA PHE A 287 5.68 14.83 12.94
C PHE A 287 4.87 15.96 12.27
N THR A 288 4.23 16.81 13.08
CA THR A 288 3.42 17.91 12.57
C THR A 288 4.24 18.88 11.73
N ARG A 289 5.48 19.16 12.14
CA ARG A 289 6.40 20.04 11.43
C ARG A 289 6.95 19.41 10.15
N ALA A 290 7.44 18.16 10.22
CA ALA A 290 8.21 17.55 9.15
C ALA A 290 7.40 16.62 8.22
N CYS A 291 6.31 16.02 8.70
CA CYS A 291 5.61 14.95 7.99
C CYS A 291 4.17 15.31 7.62
N ALA A 292 3.46 16.08 8.45
CA ALA A 292 2.03 16.31 8.28
C ALA A 292 1.67 17.15 7.05
N GLN A 293 2.63 17.80 6.40
CA GLN A 293 2.38 18.48 5.13
C GLN A 293 1.98 17.50 4.02
N CYS A 294 2.60 16.32 3.99
CA CYS A 294 2.19 15.21 3.12
C CYS A 294 1.19 14.28 3.83
N HIS A 295 1.44 13.97 5.10
CA HIS A 295 0.66 13.03 5.91
C HIS A 295 -0.29 13.77 6.87
N GLY A 296 -1.10 14.68 6.34
CA GLY A 296 -2.14 15.39 7.08
C GLY A 296 -3.49 14.70 7.03
N GLY A 297 -4.50 15.42 7.56
CA GLY A 297 -5.88 14.95 7.58
C GLY A 297 -6.16 13.74 8.50
N PRO A 298 -7.41 13.30 8.57
CA PRO A 298 -7.84 12.23 9.47
C PRO A 298 -7.12 10.89 9.24
N GLY A 299 -6.91 10.51 7.99
CA GLY A 299 -6.21 9.29 7.59
C GLY A 299 -4.69 9.41 7.61
N GLN A 300 -4.16 10.61 7.92
CA GLN A 300 -2.72 10.92 7.77
C GLN A 300 -2.17 10.57 6.38
N SER A 301 -2.99 10.82 5.36
CA SER A 301 -2.72 10.56 3.95
C SER A 301 -2.98 11.77 3.07
N THR A 302 -3.41 12.90 3.66
CA THR A 302 -3.89 14.06 2.91
C THR A 302 -2.84 15.14 2.87
N PRO A 303 -2.20 15.41 1.72
CA PRO A 303 -1.31 16.53 1.55
C PRO A 303 -2.04 17.85 1.78
N GLN A 304 -1.35 18.79 2.43
CA GLN A 304 -1.83 20.15 2.62
C GLN A 304 -1.38 21.02 1.45
N ALA A 305 -2.28 21.80 0.86
CA ALA A 305 -1.91 22.69 -0.23
C ALA A 305 -0.76 23.65 0.19
N PRO A 306 0.25 23.89 -0.66
CA PRO A 306 0.32 23.55 -2.10
C PRO A 306 0.93 22.16 -2.41
N VAL A 307 1.15 21.30 -1.43
CA VAL A 307 1.78 20.00 -1.61
C VAL A 307 0.92 19.11 -2.49
N VAL A 308 1.52 18.53 -3.51
CA VAL A 308 0.86 17.57 -4.40
C VAL A 308 0.75 16.19 -3.75
N ARG A 309 -0.13 15.34 -4.28
CA ARG A 309 -0.40 14.04 -3.67
C ARG A 309 0.63 12.95 -4.02
N PHE A 310 1.30 13.06 -5.17
CA PHE A 310 2.25 12.04 -5.62
C PHE A 310 3.68 12.52 -5.46
N HIS A 311 4.52 11.73 -4.79
CA HIS A 311 5.90 12.09 -4.47
C HIS A 311 6.90 10.99 -4.84
N ASP A 312 8.08 11.41 -5.32
CA ASP A 312 9.29 10.60 -5.35
C ASP A 312 10.09 10.86 -4.06
N ILE A 313 9.97 9.95 -3.12
CA ILE A 313 10.74 9.96 -1.86
C ILE A 313 12.03 9.12 -1.95
N SER A 314 12.46 8.78 -3.15
CA SER A 314 13.67 7.98 -3.40
C SER A 314 13.63 6.56 -2.79
N SER A 315 12.43 5.96 -2.69
CA SER A 315 12.26 4.61 -2.15
C SER A 315 12.52 3.48 -3.16
N GLN A 316 12.61 3.80 -4.45
CA GLN A 316 12.91 2.86 -5.55
C GLN A 316 14.38 2.43 -5.59
N CYS A 317 14.71 1.45 -6.44
CA CYS A 317 16.05 1.02 -6.77
C CYS A 317 16.39 1.35 -8.25
N PRO A 318 17.57 1.83 -8.58
CA PRO A 318 18.62 2.28 -7.69
C PRO A 318 18.22 3.59 -6.97
N ARG A 319 18.80 3.83 -5.81
CA ARG A 319 18.59 5.08 -5.07
C ARG A 319 19.49 6.18 -5.63
N PRO A 320 19.09 7.47 -5.49
CA PRO A 320 19.90 8.58 -5.95
C PRO A 320 21.26 8.59 -5.27
N VAL A 321 22.29 8.86 -6.06
CA VAL A 321 23.66 9.07 -5.58
C VAL A 321 24.02 10.51 -5.88
N ASP A 322 24.64 11.20 -4.92
CA ASP A 322 25.26 12.49 -5.19
C ASP A 322 26.56 12.25 -5.97
N THR A 323 26.58 12.70 -7.22
CA THR A 323 27.76 12.52 -8.09
C THR A 323 28.93 13.43 -7.71
N VAL A 324 28.67 14.53 -7.00
CA VAL A 324 29.69 15.50 -6.57
C VAL A 324 30.32 15.07 -5.22
N SER A 325 29.48 14.57 -4.33
CA SER A 325 29.88 14.09 -3.00
C SER A 325 29.07 12.83 -2.65
N PRO A 326 29.56 11.64 -3.03
CA PRO A 326 28.80 10.38 -2.84
C PRO A 326 28.40 10.11 -1.37
N ALA A 327 29.14 10.66 -0.41
CA ALA A 327 28.83 10.54 1.01
C ALA A 327 27.81 11.58 1.53
N ARG A 328 27.33 12.47 0.68
CA ARG A 328 26.41 13.56 1.08
C ARG A 328 25.05 13.05 1.52
N PHE A 329 24.57 12.01 0.87
CA PHE A 329 23.33 11.35 1.20
C PHE A 329 23.59 9.90 1.59
N ASN A 330 23.16 9.55 2.78
CA ASN A 330 23.30 8.19 3.31
C ASN A 330 21.95 7.46 3.26
N PHE A 331 21.30 7.45 2.08
CA PHE A 331 20.12 6.62 1.90
C PHE A 331 20.41 5.17 2.24
N LEU A 332 19.41 4.48 2.77
CA LEU A 332 19.49 3.03 2.91
C LEU A 332 19.95 2.42 1.58
N ALA A 333 20.96 1.58 1.62
CA ALA A 333 21.39 0.87 0.44
C ALA A 333 20.22 0.10 -0.17
N CYS A 334 20.12 0.15 -1.49
CA CYS A 334 19.14 -0.69 -2.16
C CYS A 334 19.52 -2.17 -1.97
N PRO A 335 18.70 -3.00 -1.30
CA PRO A 335 19.03 -4.40 -1.12
C PRO A 335 19.28 -5.09 -2.47
N PRO A 336 20.34 -5.91 -2.63
CA PRO A 336 20.62 -6.60 -3.90
C PRO A 336 19.41 -7.36 -4.45
N ARG A 337 18.60 -7.95 -3.56
CA ARG A 337 17.37 -8.65 -3.90
C ARG A 337 16.32 -7.77 -4.58
N LEU A 338 16.32 -6.46 -4.33
CA LEU A 338 15.44 -5.48 -4.99
C LEU A 338 16.12 -4.78 -6.16
N ALA A 339 17.43 -4.56 -6.07
CA ALA A 339 18.22 -3.92 -7.13
C ALA A 339 18.13 -4.69 -8.46
N ARG A 340 18.02 -6.02 -8.40
CA ARG A 340 17.86 -6.88 -9.59
C ARG A 340 16.58 -6.56 -10.40
N ASN A 341 15.58 -5.94 -9.76
CA ASN A 341 14.32 -5.57 -10.40
C ASN A 341 14.44 -4.28 -11.23
N ALA A 342 15.58 -3.60 -11.18
CA ALA A 342 15.77 -2.36 -11.91
C ALA A 342 15.87 -2.59 -13.43
N ARG A 343 15.14 -1.76 -14.19
CA ARG A 343 15.16 -1.76 -15.66
C ARG A 343 15.55 -0.36 -16.14
N THR A 344 16.24 -0.30 -17.27
CA THR A 344 16.56 0.96 -17.93
C THR A 344 15.52 1.25 -19.00
N TYR A 345 15.02 2.47 -19.02
CA TYR A 345 14.01 2.96 -19.94
C TYR A 345 14.61 4.04 -20.83
N GLU A 346 14.37 3.95 -22.13
CA GLU A 346 14.55 5.06 -23.06
C GLU A 346 13.21 5.78 -23.18
N ILE A 347 13.20 7.07 -22.89
CA ILE A 347 12.01 7.91 -22.83
C ILE A 347 12.14 8.98 -23.90
N THR A 348 11.16 9.04 -24.81
CA THR A 348 11.06 10.10 -25.80
C THR A 348 10.29 11.26 -25.21
N MET A 349 10.95 12.40 -25.12
CA MET A 349 10.42 13.63 -24.57
C MET A 349 9.47 14.33 -25.57
N PRO A 350 8.56 15.23 -25.11
CA PRO A 350 7.67 15.97 -26.01
C PRO A 350 8.38 16.75 -27.12
N ASN A 351 9.62 17.18 -26.89
CA ASN A 351 10.45 17.86 -27.89
C ASN A 351 11.20 16.90 -28.84
N GLY A 352 10.93 15.60 -28.76
CA GLY A 352 11.58 14.56 -29.57
C GLY A 352 12.96 14.11 -29.07
N THR A 353 13.53 14.75 -28.06
CA THR A 353 14.80 14.27 -27.47
C THR A 353 14.59 12.98 -26.69
N LYS A 354 15.63 12.17 -26.60
CA LYS A 354 15.60 10.92 -25.85
C LYS A 354 16.47 11.02 -24.60
N MET A 355 15.96 10.46 -23.51
CA MET A 355 16.71 10.30 -22.27
C MET A 355 16.62 8.88 -21.76
N ARG A 356 17.59 8.46 -20.96
CA ARG A 356 17.55 7.16 -20.28
C ARG A 356 17.45 7.36 -18.79
N ARG A 357 16.56 6.61 -18.17
CA ARG A 357 16.42 6.52 -16.72
C ARG A 357 16.31 5.07 -16.28
N THR A 358 16.82 4.76 -15.09
CA THR A 358 16.77 3.42 -14.52
C THR A 358 15.93 3.45 -13.24
N SER A 359 15.01 2.51 -13.12
CA SER A 359 14.17 2.34 -11.93
C SER A 359 13.71 0.89 -11.79
N SER A 360 13.55 0.42 -10.56
CA SER A 360 12.85 -0.84 -10.26
C SER A 360 11.34 -0.71 -10.42
N ASP A 361 10.81 0.51 -10.28
CA ASP A 361 9.40 0.84 -10.48
C ASP A 361 9.27 2.35 -10.76
N PRO A 362 9.00 2.76 -12.00
CA PRO A 362 8.77 4.15 -12.35
C PRO A 362 7.51 4.78 -11.74
N GLY A 363 6.72 4.01 -10.97
CA GLY A 363 5.53 4.50 -10.31
C GLY A 363 4.46 5.00 -11.28
N ARG A 364 3.91 6.17 -10.98
CA ARG A 364 2.85 6.80 -11.76
C ARG A 364 3.22 7.05 -13.23
N ALA A 365 4.50 7.21 -13.55
CA ALA A 365 4.95 7.42 -14.93
C ALA A 365 4.57 6.26 -15.87
N LEU A 366 4.38 5.04 -15.35
CA LEU A 366 3.87 3.90 -16.14
C LEU A 366 2.39 4.05 -16.54
N LEU A 367 1.64 4.91 -15.87
CA LEU A 367 0.23 5.18 -16.21
C LEU A 367 0.09 6.38 -17.16
N THR A 368 0.88 7.42 -16.92
CA THR A 368 0.70 8.71 -17.57
C THR A 368 1.63 8.95 -18.75
N GLY A 369 2.77 8.26 -18.77
CA GLY A 369 3.86 8.56 -19.71
C GLY A 369 4.51 9.93 -19.46
N PHE A 370 4.08 10.68 -18.43
CA PHE A 370 4.56 12.03 -18.19
C PHE A 370 5.93 12.00 -17.49
N VAL A 371 6.97 12.18 -18.29
CA VAL A 371 8.37 12.24 -17.85
C VAL A 371 9.03 13.43 -18.53
N GLY A 372 9.86 14.17 -17.79
CA GLY A 372 10.69 15.22 -18.36
C GLY A 372 10.09 16.62 -18.34
N GLY A 373 9.26 16.91 -17.39
CA GLY A 373 8.97 18.30 -17.01
C GLY A 373 10.17 18.92 -16.26
N PRO A 374 10.03 20.16 -15.77
CA PRO A 374 10.96 20.68 -14.78
C PRO A 374 11.20 19.67 -13.66
N PRO A 375 12.40 19.65 -13.04
CA PRO A 375 12.70 18.70 -11.97
C PRO A 375 11.58 18.65 -10.92
N GLY A 376 11.11 17.44 -10.59
CA GLY A 376 10.04 17.20 -9.64
C GLY A 376 8.61 17.37 -10.17
N LEU A 377 8.41 17.85 -11.38
CA LEU A 377 7.07 18.01 -11.98
C LEU A 377 6.66 16.83 -12.87
N ASP A 378 7.55 15.87 -13.15
CA ASP A 378 7.18 14.65 -13.85
C ASP A 378 6.64 13.57 -12.90
N ASP A 379 6.08 12.50 -13.45
CA ASP A 379 5.50 11.39 -12.68
C ASP A 379 6.51 10.26 -12.40
N TRP A 380 7.79 10.45 -12.72
CA TRP A 380 8.81 9.41 -12.56
C TRP A 380 9.06 9.08 -11.10
N ASN A 381 8.99 7.79 -10.76
CA ASN A 381 9.15 7.23 -9.40
C ASN A 381 8.15 7.76 -8.37
N LYS A 382 7.07 8.40 -8.79
CA LYS A 382 6.08 8.95 -7.87
C LYS A 382 5.03 7.92 -7.48
N PHE A 383 4.71 7.95 -6.20
CA PHE A 383 3.67 7.14 -5.57
C PHE A 383 2.72 8.03 -4.77
N ASP A 384 1.52 7.52 -4.53
CA ASP A 384 0.53 8.17 -3.68
C ASP A 384 1.02 8.25 -2.23
N VAL A 385 0.59 9.28 -1.50
CA VAL A 385 0.86 9.42 -0.07
C VAL A 385 -0.02 8.43 0.69
N PRO A 386 0.56 7.40 1.33
CA PRO A 386 -0.21 6.40 2.06
C PRO A 386 -0.71 6.94 3.39
N GLY A 387 -1.80 6.37 3.91
CA GLY A 387 -2.23 6.55 5.28
C GLY A 387 -1.23 5.94 6.27
N LEU A 388 -1.11 6.57 7.45
CA LEU A 388 -0.20 6.12 8.49
C LEU A 388 -0.91 5.49 9.70
N ARG A 389 -2.24 5.45 9.72
CA ARG A 389 -2.97 4.75 10.77
C ARG A 389 -2.63 3.26 10.74
N GLY A 390 -2.30 2.67 11.89
CA GLY A 390 -1.85 1.29 11.98
C GLY A 390 -0.40 1.02 11.56
N LEU A 391 0.38 2.07 11.30
CA LEU A 391 1.74 1.98 10.75
C LEU A 391 2.64 0.97 11.47
N ARG A 392 2.62 0.94 12.81
CA ARG A 392 3.44 0.02 13.63
C ARG A 392 3.25 -1.47 13.30
N HIS A 393 2.13 -1.83 12.68
CA HIS A 393 1.79 -3.21 12.36
C HIS A 393 1.97 -3.56 10.88
N THR A 394 2.55 -2.64 10.10
CA THR A 394 2.56 -2.76 8.63
C THR A 394 3.96 -2.94 8.02
N ALA A 395 4.95 -3.33 8.84
CA ALA A 395 6.28 -3.71 8.33
C ALA A 395 6.18 -4.92 7.35
N PRO A 396 7.04 -4.99 6.33
CA PRO A 396 8.03 -4.01 5.88
C PRO A 396 7.39 -2.80 5.19
N TYR A 397 8.16 -1.72 5.03
CA TYR A 397 7.67 -0.43 4.56
C TYR A 397 8.15 -0.07 3.16
N PHE A 398 7.54 1.00 2.59
CA PHE A 398 7.64 1.47 1.22
C PHE A 398 6.95 0.55 0.21
N HIS A 399 6.73 1.06 -1.01
CA HIS A 399 6.05 0.36 -2.08
C HIS A 399 6.69 -0.99 -2.45
N ASN A 400 7.96 -1.16 -2.14
CA ASN A 400 8.78 -2.32 -2.47
C ASN A 400 9.35 -3.05 -1.24
N ASN A 401 8.80 -2.81 -0.06
CA ASN A 401 9.25 -3.43 1.20
C ASN A 401 10.76 -3.27 1.47
N SER A 402 11.36 -2.12 1.09
CA SER A 402 12.79 -1.90 1.21
C SER A 402 13.26 -1.45 2.59
N ALA A 403 12.36 -1.12 3.50
CA ALA A 403 12.67 -0.83 4.90
C ALA A 403 11.95 -1.84 5.81
N ASN A 404 12.68 -2.47 6.72
CA ASN A 404 12.15 -3.51 7.59
C ASN A 404 11.59 -2.96 8.90
N THR A 405 12.04 -1.78 9.32
CA THR A 405 11.67 -1.16 10.60
C THR A 405 11.30 0.30 10.43
N LEU A 406 10.61 0.87 11.43
CA LEU A 406 10.32 2.31 11.46
C LEU A 406 11.56 3.16 11.61
N GLU A 407 12.59 2.65 12.27
CA GLU A 407 13.90 3.30 12.37
C GLU A 407 14.48 3.53 10.97
N GLU A 408 14.48 2.49 10.13
CA GLU A 408 14.94 2.58 8.74
C GLU A 408 14.11 3.56 7.92
N VAL A 409 12.79 3.62 8.15
CA VAL A 409 11.90 4.59 7.50
C VAL A 409 12.27 6.02 7.90
N VAL A 410 12.43 6.28 9.19
CA VAL A 410 12.79 7.63 9.69
C VAL A 410 14.16 8.06 9.18
N ASP A 411 15.14 7.15 9.21
CA ASP A 411 16.48 7.41 8.68
C ASP A 411 16.44 7.74 7.18
N HIS A 412 15.64 7.00 6.41
CA HIS A 412 15.43 7.29 4.99
C HIS A 412 14.83 8.70 4.77
N TYR A 413 13.81 9.08 5.55
CA TYR A 413 13.20 10.41 5.43
C TYR A 413 14.15 11.53 5.86
N ILE A 414 14.99 11.33 6.87
CA ILE A 414 16.03 12.30 7.25
C ILE A 414 16.97 12.55 6.05
N GLU A 415 17.42 11.51 5.37
CA GLU A 415 18.26 11.65 4.17
C GLU A 415 17.52 12.29 3.00
N PHE A 416 16.23 11.95 2.81
CA PHE A 416 15.38 12.60 1.82
C PHE A 416 15.26 14.11 2.08
N PHE A 417 15.02 14.54 3.32
CA PHE A 417 14.93 15.95 3.68
C PHE A 417 16.26 16.67 3.50
N LYS A 418 17.38 16.06 3.88
CA LYS A 418 18.72 16.62 3.59
C LYS A 418 18.92 16.85 2.09
N ARG A 419 18.46 15.94 1.25
CA ARG A 419 18.52 16.11 -0.20
C ARG A 419 17.66 17.28 -0.67
N VAL A 420 16.45 17.43 -0.14
CA VAL A 420 15.56 18.55 -0.48
C VAL A 420 16.19 19.89 -0.06
N GLU A 421 16.73 19.97 1.17
CA GLU A 421 17.48 21.15 1.65
C GLU A 421 18.64 21.51 0.75
N ALA A 422 19.40 20.51 0.32
CA ALA A 422 20.57 20.70 -0.52
C ALA A 422 20.23 21.21 -1.93
N ASN A 423 19.04 20.90 -2.43
CA ASN A 423 18.53 21.35 -3.73
C ASN A 423 17.75 22.65 -3.64
N ALA A 424 17.59 23.24 -2.43
CA ALA A 424 17.01 24.54 -2.25
C ALA A 424 17.80 25.59 -3.02
N LEU A 425 17.10 26.48 -3.71
CA LEU A 425 17.72 27.55 -4.47
C LEU A 425 18.47 28.51 -3.52
N PRO A 426 19.70 28.95 -3.87
CA PRO A 426 20.44 29.91 -3.07
C PRO A 426 19.59 31.17 -2.83
N GLY A 427 19.54 31.62 -1.58
CA GLY A 427 18.80 32.84 -1.20
C GLY A 427 17.31 32.64 -0.86
N VAL A 428 16.79 31.43 -0.95
CA VAL A 428 15.47 31.11 -0.43
C VAL A 428 15.59 30.82 1.06
N VAL A 429 14.92 31.65 1.86
CA VAL A 429 14.87 31.45 3.32
C VAL A 429 13.98 30.27 3.63
N PRO A 430 14.33 29.37 4.59
CA PRO A 430 13.41 28.31 5.03
C PRO A 430 12.00 28.85 5.32
N PRO A 431 10.97 28.06 5.03
CA PRO A 431 11.02 26.64 4.68
C PRO A 431 11.57 26.39 3.27
N ALA A 432 12.54 25.49 3.17
CA ALA A 432 13.03 25.04 1.89
C ALA A 432 11.90 24.38 1.12
N THR A 433 11.73 24.79 -0.14
CA THR A 433 10.71 24.21 -1.02
C THR A 433 11.39 23.23 -1.95
N SER A 434 10.98 21.98 -1.93
CA SER A 434 11.34 21.07 -3.02
C SER A 434 10.63 21.47 -4.30
N THR A 435 11.12 21.02 -5.44
CA THR A 435 10.45 21.19 -6.74
C THR A 435 9.05 20.55 -6.76
N ASP A 436 8.76 19.65 -5.82
CA ASP A 436 7.46 18.98 -5.64
C ASP A 436 6.51 19.75 -4.70
N GLY A 437 6.88 20.95 -4.26
CA GLY A 437 6.07 21.77 -3.34
C GLY A 437 6.15 21.34 -1.87
N VAL A 438 7.08 20.45 -1.51
CA VAL A 438 7.29 20.06 -0.10
C VAL A 438 7.97 21.19 0.65
N HIS A 439 7.31 21.68 1.69
CA HIS A 439 7.84 22.71 2.58
C HIS A 439 8.16 22.10 3.93
N PHE A 440 9.38 22.25 4.41
CA PHE A 440 9.76 21.93 5.77
C PHE A 440 10.86 22.89 6.23
N ASP A 441 10.90 23.20 7.51
CA ASP A 441 11.86 24.17 8.04
C ASP A 441 13.27 23.57 8.18
N ARG A 442 13.37 22.32 8.55
CA ARG A 442 14.61 21.53 8.63
C ARG A 442 14.33 20.05 8.79
N HIS A 443 15.30 19.19 8.47
CA HIS A 443 15.23 17.77 8.76
C HIS A 443 15.22 17.52 10.30
N PRO A 444 14.60 16.41 10.77
CA PRO A 444 14.67 16.04 12.19
C PRO A 444 16.11 15.85 12.68
N THR A 445 16.42 16.38 13.86
CA THR A 445 17.73 16.14 14.50
C THR A 445 17.79 14.74 15.08
N GLN A 446 18.98 14.35 15.58
CA GLN A 446 19.18 13.04 16.21
C GLN A 446 18.33 12.89 17.49
N GLU A 447 18.17 13.96 18.26
CA GLU A 447 17.31 13.96 19.45
C GLU A 447 15.84 13.85 19.07
N GLU A 448 15.42 14.56 18.04
CA GLU A 448 14.05 14.51 17.52
C GLU A 448 13.71 13.16 16.90
N ARG A 449 14.70 12.43 16.36
CA ARG A 449 14.52 11.10 15.80
C ARG A 449 13.89 10.11 16.80
N ALA A 450 14.38 10.09 18.03
CA ALA A 450 13.86 9.21 19.08
C ALA A 450 12.42 9.54 19.43
N ALA A 451 12.09 10.82 19.55
CA ALA A 451 10.75 11.29 19.83
C ALA A 451 9.80 10.97 18.66
N LEU A 452 10.22 11.22 17.42
CA LEU A 452 9.43 10.90 16.23
C LEU A 452 9.11 9.40 16.15
N LEU A 453 10.10 8.53 16.38
CA LEU A 453 9.90 7.08 16.44
C LEU A 453 8.91 6.68 17.53
N ALA A 454 9.01 7.27 18.71
CA ALA A 454 8.07 7.01 19.80
C ALA A 454 6.64 7.34 19.36
N TYR A 455 6.41 8.47 18.70
CA TYR A 455 5.08 8.83 18.20
C TYR A 455 4.62 7.90 17.06
N LEU A 456 5.45 7.62 16.06
CA LEU A 456 5.08 6.73 14.94
C LEU A 456 4.69 5.33 15.41
N ASN A 457 5.29 4.84 16.50
CA ASN A 457 4.94 3.57 17.12
C ASN A 457 3.57 3.60 17.84
N THR A 458 2.95 4.76 17.99
CA THR A 458 1.58 4.85 18.56
C THR A 458 0.50 4.77 17.47
N LEU A 459 0.88 4.98 16.20
CA LEU A 459 -0.01 4.94 15.03
C LEU A 459 -0.23 3.48 14.53
#